data_50bac79caf9ca813610a260c2eb22212
#
_entry.id   50bac79caf9ca813610a260c2eb22212
#
_cell.length_a   1.000
_cell.length_b   1.000
_cell.length_c   1.000
_cell.angle_alpha   90.00
_cell.angle_beta   90.00
_cell.angle_gamma   90.00
#
_symmetry.space_group_name_H-M   'P 1'
#
loop_
_entity.id
_entity.type
_entity.pdbx_description
1 polymer ?
#
loop_
_entity_poly.entity_id
_entity_poly.type
_entity_poly.pdbx_seq_one_letter_code
_entity_poly.pdbx_strand_id
1 'polypeptide(L)'
;MKYENYSNFTISGEEILPSASDFSKIESHRELIAYLTNANARLSRTTVLCQYTRLDAVVNIISDRSWYLGSPRNMNDGLELQQGLEGRDDIFFSSFMAEQRESIAMWSMYAQPWEDGIMISIPVKTFKQWMKEIKKVYRADPRTKKADREDFVYLNKARVTAARVAYISQNRSGEIQSLTCGGAKNECLKPDPKIDPSLVGYIKDEAWSYEKEVRLRVDLGAGIAYEGVAVDVPDYVVDAMVITKGPRFEGELLDRMREKVNCKVATEASLFYNKLNYTPCDGCGYKKKSW
;
A
#
# COMPACT_ATOMS: atom_id res chain seq x y z
N MET A 1 -29.20 -5.56 16.34
CA MET A 1 -27.81 -5.58 16.79
C MET A 1 -27.16 -4.32 16.21
N LYS A 2 -26.73 -3.36 17.06
CA LYS A 2 -26.08 -2.15 16.58
C LYS A 2 -24.73 -2.56 16.01
N TYR A 3 -24.52 -2.29 14.73
CA TYR A 3 -23.20 -2.36 14.13
C TYR A 3 -22.31 -1.38 14.89
N GLU A 4 -21.48 -1.86 15.78
CA GLU A 4 -20.38 -1.05 16.31
C GLU A 4 -19.51 -0.68 15.11
N ASN A 5 -19.36 0.60 14.90
CA ASN A 5 -18.56 1.16 13.84
C ASN A 5 -17.10 0.69 14.01
N TYR A 6 -16.72 -0.38 13.35
CA TYR A 6 -15.33 -0.83 13.21
C TYR A 6 -14.49 0.12 12.33
N SER A 7 -14.93 1.37 12.19
CA SER A 7 -14.24 2.43 11.45
C SER A 7 -12.88 2.83 12.04
N ASN A 8 -12.39 2.12 13.06
CA ASN A 8 -11.14 2.41 13.74
C ASN A 8 -10.09 1.33 13.52
N PHE A 9 -9.83 0.92 12.28
CA PHE A 9 -8.53 0.35 11.93
C PHE A 9 -7.43 1.45 11.94
N THR A 10 -7.66 2.48 12.72
CA THR A 10 -6.61 3.42 13.07
C THR A 10 -5.59 2.68 13.92
N ILE A 11 -4.33 2.87 13.62
CA ILE A 11 -3.13 2.42 14.32
C ILE A 11 -3.12 2.86 15.82
N SER A 12 -4.26 2.83 16.50
CA SER A 12 -4.41 3.25 17.90
C SER A 12 -5.22 2.19 18.65
N GLY A 13 -4.55 1.40 19.47
CA GLY A 13 -5.24 0.54 20.43
C GLY A 13 -4.31 -0.50 21.01
N GLU A 14 -3.97 -0.34 22.27
CA GLU A 14 -3.27 -1.32 23.10
C GLU A 14 -4.25 -2.37 23.65
N GLU A 15 -4.87 -3.15 22.81
CA GLU A 15 -5.50 -4.38 23.25
C GLU A 15 -4.72 -5.58 22.74
N ILE A 16 -4.14 -6.32 23.68
CA ILE A 16 -3.43 -7.57 23.41
C ILE A 16 -4.48 -8.67 23.21
N LEU A 17 -4.98 -8.79 21.99
CA LEU A 17 -5.74 -9.96 21.60
C LEU A 17 -4.77 -11.11 21.29
N PRO A 18 -5.15 -12.38 21.59
CA PRO A 18 -4.30 -13.53 21.33
C PRO A 18 -3.90 -13.57 19.85
N SER A 19 -2.61 -13.75 19.61
CA SER A 19 -2.07 -13.78 18.25
C SER A 19 -2.58 -15.02 17.52
N ALA A 20 -3.49 -14.85 16.59
CA ALA A 20 -3.59 -15.79 15.50
C ALA A 20 -2.26 -15.66 14.72
N SER A 21 -1.28 -16.47 15.06
CA SER A 21 0.04 -16.49 14.40
C SER A 21 -0.06 -17.10 13.00
N ASP A 22 -1.21 -17.68 12.68
CA ASP A 22 -1.46 -18.42 11.47
C ASP A 22 -2.88 -18.14 10.99
N PHE A 23 -3.00 -17.56 9.80
CA PHE A 23 -4.28 -17.28 9.18
C PHE A 23 -5.11 -18.57 8.95
N SER A 24 -4.46 -19.74 8.79
CA SER A 24 -5.10 -21.03 8.64
C SER A 24 -6.04 -21.40 9.80
N LYS A 25 -5.90 -20.75 10.97
CA LYS A 25 -6.71 -20.97 12.18
C LYS A 25 -7.88 -20.01 12.33
N ILE A 26 -8.08 -19.09 11.37
CA ILE A 26 -9.20 -18.16 11.40
C ILE A 26 -10.43 -18.86 10.82
N GLU A 27 -11.46 -19.02 11.65
CA GLU A 27 -12.69 -19.74 11.28
C GLU A 27 -13.92 -18.81 11.26
N SER A 28 -13.78 -17.56 11.70
CA SER A 28 -14.90 -16.63 11.81
C SER A 28 -14.52 -15.20 11.42
N HIS A 29 -15.51 -14.41 11.00
CA HIS A 29 -15.37 -12.98 10.75
C HIS A 29 -14.76 -12.25 11.96
N ARG A 30 -15.22 -12.57 13.18
CA ARG A 30 -14.69 -11.96 14.41
C ARG A 30 -13.20 -12.24 14.60
N GLU A 31 -12.76 -13.45 14.30
CA GLU A 31 -11.33 -13.82 14.38
C GLU A 31 -10.50 -13.12 13.31
N LEU A 32 -11.05 -12.94 12.10
CA LEU A 32 -10.40 -12.17 11.04
C LEU A 32 -10.18 -10.70 11.47
N ILE A 33 -11.22 -10.07 12.03
CA ILE A 33 -11.12 -8.71 12.55
C ILE A 33 -10.08 -8.63 13.69
N ALA A 34 -10.11 -9.60 14.62
CA ALA A 34 -9.12 -9.68 15.69
C ALA A 34 -7.69 -9.87 15.15
N TYR A 35 -7.51 -10.70 14.13
CA TYR A 35 -6.22 -10.90 13.46
C TYR A 35 -5.70 -9.59 12.83
N LEU A 36 -6.53 -8.88 12.06
CA LEU A 36 -6.16 -7.62 11.44
C LEU A 36 -5.84 -6.54 12.48
N THR A 37 -6.63 -6.46 13.55
CA THR A 37 -6.40 -5.53 14.67
C THR A 37 -5.04 -5.82 15.32
N ASN A 38 -4.72 -7.09 15.59
CA ASN A 38 -3.44 -7.50 16.15
C ASN A 38 -2.27 -7.24 15.18
N ALA A 39 -2.45 -7.51 13.89
CA ALA A 39 -1.45 -7.23 12.88
C ALA A 39 -1.13 -5.73 12.82
N ASN A 40 -2.14 -4.89 12.97
CA ASN A 40 -1.99 -3.43 13.01
C ASN A 40 -1.34 -2.95 14.32
N ALA A 41 -1.68 -3.54 15.47
CA ALA A 41 -0.99 -3.25 16.72
C ALA A 41 0.52 -3.58 16.65
N ARG A 42 0.87 -4.68 15.97
CA ARG A 42 2.28 -5.05 15.72
C ARG A 42 2.99 -4.08 14.78
N LEU A 43 2.27 -3.33 13.96
CA LEU A 43 2.87 -2.28 13.14
C LEU A 43 3.59 -1.22 13.99
N SER A 44 3.17 -1.02 15.25
CA SER A 44 3.88 -0.14 16.19
C SER A 44 5.32 -0.59 16.51
N ARG A 45 5.63 -1.88 16.31
CA ARG A 45 6.97 -2.45 16.47
C ARG A 45 7.81 -2.37 15.19
N THR A 46 7.20 -2.09 14.06
CA THR A 46 7.89 -1.79 12.80
C THR A 46 8.43 -0.38 12.90
N THR A 47 9.67 -0.16 12.52
CA THR A 47 10.31 1.16 12.63
C THR A 47 10.05 2.01 11.40
N VAL A 48 9.92 1.39 10.22
CA VAL A 48 9.75 2.07 8.92
C VAL A 48 8.70 1.37 8.06
N LEU A 49 8.08 2.15 7.16
CA LEU A 49 7.30 1.68 6.02
C LEU A 49 8.07 2.01 4.76
N CYS A 50 8.21 1.03 3.87
CA CYS A 50 8.97 1.16 2.63
C CYS A 50 8.05 1.10 1.41
N GLN A 51 8.24 1.98 0.44
CA GLN A 51 7.60 1.89 -0.87
C GLN A 51 8.66 1.78 -1.96
N TYR A 52 8.59 0.70 -2.74
CA TYR A 52 9.43 0.51 -3.92
C TYR A 52 8.79 1.21 -5.10
N THR A 53 9.55 2.03 -5.80
CA THR A 53 9.05 2.89 -6.86
C THR A 53 10.19 3.34 -7.79
N ARG A 54 10.00 4.44 -8.52
CA ARG A 54 10.99 5.03 -9.42
C ARG A 54 11.32 6.46 -9.02
N LEU A 55 12.43 6.96 -9.55
CA LEU A 55 12.92 8.32 -9.27
C LEU A 55 11.89 9.41 -9.61
N ASP A 56 11.16 9.27 -10.72
CA ASP A 56 10.15 10.23 -11.14
C ASP A 56 9.00 10.36 -10.11
N ALA A 57 8.58 9.26 -9.50
CA ALA A 57 7.58 9.28 -8.45
C ALA A 57 8.06 10.02 -7.20
N VAL A 58 9.32 9.80 -6.79
CA VAL A 58 9.94 10.52 -5.66
C VAL A 58 10.01 12.02 -5.95
N VAL A 59 10.45 12.38 -7.14
CA VAL A 59 10.52 13.78 -7.57
C VAL A 59 9.15 14.44 -7.51
N ASN A 60 8.09 13.77 -8.00
CA ASN A 60 6.73 14.28 -7.94
C ASN A 60 6.25 14.46 -6.49
N ILE A 61 6.50 13.48 -5.60
CA ILE A 61 6.13 13.59 -4.19
C ILE A 61 6.77 14.83 -3.55
N ILE A 62 8.05 15.07 -3.83
CA ILE A 62 8.80 16.18 -3.24
C ILE A 62 8.40 17.52 -3.85
N SER A 63 8.23 17.60 -5.18
CA SER A 63 7.91 18.86 -5.87
C SER A 63 6.47 19.31 -5.62
N ASP A 64 5.54 18.35 -5.72
CA ASP A 64 4.10 18.65 -5.67
C ASP A 64 3.54 18.57 -4.25
N ARG A 65 4.36 18.11 -3.27
CA ARG A 65 3.90 17.86 -1.89
C ARG A 65 2.62 17.03 -1.85
N SER A 66 2.56 15.99 -2.69
CA SER A 66 1.41 15.12 -2.77
C SER A 66 1.80 13.66 -2.93
N TRP A 67 1.04 12.78 -2.29
CA TRP A 67 1.20 11.33 -2.38
C TRP A 67 0.04 10.74 -3.16
N TYR A 68 0.35 10.09 -4.27
CA TYR A 68 -0.66 9.48 -5.14
C TYR A 68 -1.16 8.14 -4.60
N LEU A 69 -2.46 7.91 -4.75
CA LEU A 69 -3.13 6.63 -4.51
C LEU A 69 -3.84 6.20 -5.80
N GLY A 70 -3.59 4.97 -6.22
CA GLY A 70 -4.15 4.39 -7.44
C GLY A 70 -5.50 3.72 -7.22
N SER A 71 -6.27 3.62 -8.30
CA SER A 71 -7.52 2.85 -8.35
C SER A 71 -7.24 1.34 -8.27
N PRO A 72 -8.15 0.54 -7.67
CA PRO A 72 -8.10 -0.92 -7.68
C PRO A 72 -7.96 -1.54 -9.07
N ARG A 73 -8.47 -0.87 -10.10
CA ARG A 73 -8.39 -1.34 -11.51
C ARG A 73 -6.96 -1.56 -12.00
N ASN A 74 -5.98 -0.95 -11.33
CA ASN A 74 -4.56 -1.05 -11.67
C ASN A 74 -3.80 -2.03 -10.78
N MET A 75 -4.49 -2.86 -9.99
CA MET A 75 -3.87 -3.85 -9.12
C MET A 75 -3.41 -5.08 -9.91
N ASN A 76 -2.30 -5.67 -9.47
CA ASN A 76 -1.70 -6.85 -10.11
C ASN A 76 -2.47 -8.14 -9.81
N ASP A 77 -3.21 -8.19 -8.71
CA ASP A 77 -3.97 -9.37 -8.29
C ASP A 77 -5.45 -9.24 -8.68
N GLY A 78 -5.85 -9.95 -9.74
CA GLY A 78 -7.23 -10.00 -10.19
C GLY A 78 -8.20 -10.62 -9.18
N LEU A 79 -7.71 -11.41 -8.21
CA LEU A 79 -8.54 -11.98 -7.15
C LEU A 79 -8.98 -10.93 -6.13
N GLU A 80 -8.20 -9.88 -5.92
CA GLU A 80 -8.61 -8.78 -5.05
C GLU A 80 -9.87 -8.08 -5.55
N LEU A 81 -10.03 -7.95 -6.87
CA LEU A 81 -11.22 -7.35 -7.49
C LEU A 81 -12.48 -8.16 -7.18
N GLN A 82 -12.37 -9.49 -7.16
CA GLN A 82 -13.49 -10.38 -6.85
C GLN A 82 -13.92 -10.33 -5.37
N GLN A 83 -13.13 -9.72 -4.51
CA GLN A 83 -13.38 -9.59 -3.07
C GLN A 83 -14.08 -8.26 -2.72
N GLY A 84 -14.97 -7.76 -3.56
CA GLY A 84 -15.77 -6.56 -3.32
C GLY A 84 -15.13 -5.27 -3.79
N LEU A 85 -14.05 -5.33 -4.56
CA LEU A 85 -13.46 -4.17 -5.24
C LEU A 85 -14.03 -3.95 -6.64
N GLU A 86 -14.70 -4.97 -7.21
CA GLU A 86 -15.33 -4.84 -8.52
C GLU A 86 -16.39 -3.73 -8.50
N GLY A 87 -16.27 -2.79 -9.43
CA GLY A 87 -17.16 -1.62 -9.51
C GLY A 87 -16.95 -0.55 -8.42
N ARG A 88 -15.92 -0.68 -7.56
CA ARG A 88 -15.59 0.32 -6.53
C ARG A 88 -14.62 1.35 -7.08
N ASP A 89 -15.16 2.36 -7.77
CA ASP A 89 -14.41 3.49 -8.33
C ASP A 89 -14.16 4.60 -7.29
N ASP A 90 -14.62 4.40 -6.07
CA ASP A 90 -14.55 5.32 -4.94
C ASP A 90 -13.45 4.95 -3.92
N ILE A 91 -12.71 3.86 -4.15
CA ILE A 91 -11.65 3.38 -3.26
C ILE A 91 -10.30 3.47 -3.97
N PHE A 92 -9.28 3.94 -3.25
CA PHE A 92 -7.93 4.16 -3.76
C PHE A 92 -6.89 3.67 -2.75
N PHE A 93 -5.74 3.20 -3.26
CA PHE A 93 -4.69 2.61 -2.43
C PHE A 93 -3.29 3.13 -2.77
N SER A 94 -2.48 3.18 -1.73
CA SER A 94 -1.02 3.19 -1.84
C SER A 94 -0.44 2.13 -0.93
N SER A 95 0.41 1.27 -1.47
CA SER A 95 0.95 0.09 -0.80
C SER A 95 2.36 0.37 -0.28
N PHE A 96 2.62 -0.06 0.95
CA PHE A 96 3.90 0.02 1.62
C PHE A 96 4.27 -1.37 2.13
N MET A 97 5.54 -1.69 2.18
CA MET A 97 6.08 -2.86 2.85
C MET A 97 6.43 -2.53 4.31
N ALA A 98 5.94 -3.32 5.25
CA ALA A 98 6.23 -3.14 6.68
C ALA A 98 7.41 -4.02 7.12
N GLU A 99 8.57 -3.82 6.51
CA GLU A 99 9.78 -4.59 6.80
C GLU A 99 11.01 -3.69 6.62
N GLN A 100 11.98 -3.83 7.51
CA GLN A 100 13.26 -3.12 7.39
C GLN A 100 14.22 -3.75 6.38
N ARG A 101 14.06 -5.06 6.13
CA ARG A 101 14.93 -5.77 5.20
C ARG A 101 14.46 -5.53 3.77
N GLU A 102 15.39 -5.12 2.93
CA GLU A 102 15.13 -5.02 1.51
C GLU A 102 14.74 -6.39 0.91
N SER A 103 13.84 -6.36 -0.07
CA SER A 103 13.39 -7.54 -0.81
C SER A 103 13.75 -7.42 -2.29
N ILE A 104 14.52 -8.40 -2.79
CA ILE A 104 14.86 -8.48 -4.22
C ILE A 104 13.59 -8.64 -5.07
N ALA A 105 12.60 -9.39 -4.57
CA ALA A 105 11.32 -9.52 -5.26
C ALA A 105 10.62 -8.16 -5.41
N MET A 106 10.60 -7.34 -4.34
CA MET A 106 10.01 -6.00 -4.38
C MET A 106 10.76 -5.07 -5.33
N TRP A 107 12.10 -5.11 -5.34
CA TRP A 107 12.91 -4.38 -6.31
C TRP A 107 12.56 -4.78 -7.75
N SER A 108 12.43 -6.09 -8.00
CA SER A 108 12.13 -6.62 -9.32
C SER A 108 10.74 -6.28 -9.81
N MET A 109 9.75 -6.22 -8.93
CA MET A 109 8.35 -6.03 -9.31
C MET A 109 7.93 -4.55 -9.37
N TYR A 110 8.44 -3.72 -8.47
CA TYR A 110 7.88 -2.39 -8.24
C TYR A 110 8.83 -1.25 -8.52
N ALA A 111 10.14 -1.52 -8.68
CA ALA A 111 11.16 -0.51 -8.91
C ALA A 111 11.78 -0.63 -10.31
N GLN A 112 10.94 -0.83 -11.32
CA GLN A 112 11.37 -0.93 -12.72
C GLN A 112 11.16 0.40 -13.45
N PRO A 113 12.03 0.78 -14.39
CA PRO A 113 13.28 0.07 -14.73
C PRO A 113 14.34 0.17 -13.62
N TRP A 114 15.24 -0.81 -13.56
CA TRP A 114 16.25 -0.92 -12.51
C TRP A 114 17.15 0.31 -12.35
N GLU A 115 17.42 0.98 -13.46
CA GLU A 115 18.28 2.17 -13.57
C GLU A 115 17.67 3.39 -12.86
N ASP A 116 16.37 3.37 -12.62
CA ASP A 116 15.59 4.39 -11.93
C ASP A 116 14.95 3.91 -10.63
N GLY A 117 15.25 2.67 -10.26
CA GLY A 117 14.63 2.02 -9.09
C GLY A 117 14.99 2.69 -7.77
N ILE A 118 13.97 3.02 -7.00
CA ILE A 118 14.06 3.72 -5.71
C ILE A 118 13.22 3.00 -4.67
N MET A 119 13.66 3.04 -3.42
CA MET A 119 12.83 2.73 -2.26
C MET A 119 12.73 3.97 -1.37
N ILE A 120 11.51 4.34 -1.02
CA ILE A 120 11.23 5.40 -0.03
C ILE A 120 10.98 4.72 1.30
N SER A 121 11.66 5.13 2.36
CA SER A 121 11.40 4.69 3.73
C SER A 121 10.86 5.83 4.56
N ILE A 122 9.73 5.62 5.25
CA ILE A 122 9.11 6.60 6.15
C ILE A 122 9.01 5.97 7.54
N PRO A 123 9.50 6.65 8.61
CA PRO A 123 9.31 6.17 9.97
C PRO A 123 7.82 6.00 10.30
N VAL A 124 7.44 4.88 10.91
CA VAL A 124 6.04 4.60 11.26
C VAL A 124 5.45 5.71 12.13
N LYS A 125 6.23 6.29 13.03
CA LYS A 125 5.79 7.42 13.86
C LYS A 125 5.38 8.64 13.00
N THR A 126 6.21 8.99 12.03
CA THR A 126 5.94 10.09 11.08
C THR A 126 4.73 9.79 10.22
N PHE A 127 4.63 8.58 9.69
CA PHE A 127 3.49 8.12 8.91
C PHE A 127 2.17 8.22 9.70
N LYS A 128 2.16 7.78 10.97
CA LYS A 128 0.99 7.88 11.86
C LYS A 128 0.57 9.32 12.12
N GLN A 129 1.55 10.21 12.32
CA GLN A 129 1.27 11.63 12.50
C GLN A 129 0.67 12.22 11.22
N TRP A 130 1.30 11.96 10.07
CA TRP A 130 0.82 12.40 8.76
C TRP A 130 -0.63 11.99 8.51
N MET A 131 -0.97 10.71 8.74
CA MET A 131 -2.33 10.20 8.57
C MET A 131 -3.38 10.99 9.35
N LYS A 132 -3.07 11.47 10.55
CA LYS A 132 -3.97 12.27 11.39
C LYS A 132 -4.18 13.70 10.85
N GLU A 133 -3.24 14.19 10.06
CA GLU A 133 -3.22 15.56 9.55
C GLU A 133 -3.84 15.69 8.15
N ILE A 134 -4.12 14.56 7.46
CA ILE A 134 -4.79 14.57 6.17
C ILE A 134 -6.21 15.15 6.35
N LYS A 135 -6.47 16.28 5.69
CA LYS A 135 -7.76 16.97 5.75
C LYS A 135 -8.52 16.95 4.43
N LYS A 136 -7.79 16.77 3.34
CA LYS A 136 -8.33 16.79 1.98
C LYS A 136 -7.75 15.63 1.17
N VAL A 137 -8.57 15.16 0.23
CA VAL A 137 -8.17 14.21 -0.80
C VAL A 137 -8.44 14.90 -2.14
N TYR A 138 -7.43 15.03 -2.96
CA TYR A 138 -7.48 15.70 -4.26
C TYR A 138 -7.70 14.67 -5.35
N ARG A 139 -8.44 15.03 -6.40
CA ARG A 139 -8.36 14.28 -7.66
C ARG A 139 -6.92 14.30 -8.15
N ALA A 140 -6.44 13.19 -8.72
CA ALA A 140 -5.11 13.13 -9.30
C ALA A 140 -5.15 12.45 -10.67
N ASP A 141 -4.32 12.95 -11.58
CA ASP A 141 -4.13 12.34 -12.89
C ASP A 141 -3.33 11.04 -12.76
N PRO A 142 -3.85 9.89 -13.24
CA PRO A 142 -3.18 8.60 -13.09
C PRO A 142 -1.88 8.48 -13.90
N ARG A 143 -1.67 9.31 -14.94
CA ARG A 143 -0.46 9.29 -15.77
C ARG A 143 0.65 10.13 -15.16
N THR A 144 0.34 11.37 -14.78
CA THR A 144 1.32 12.30 -14.20
C THR A 144 1.46 12.14 -12.69
N LYS A 145 0.46 11.51 -12.03
CA LYS A 145 0.31 11.36 -10.59
C LYS A 145 0.24 12.70 -9.83
N LYS A 146 -0.10 13.78 -10.53
CA LYS A 146 -0.22 15.12 -9.96
C LYS A 146 -1.61 15.37 -9.42
N ALA A 147 -1.66 16.04 -8.27
CA ALA A 147 -2.91 16.45 -7.63
C ALA A 147 -3.53 17.66 -8.36
N ASP A 148 -4.81 17.61 -8.61
CA ASP A 148 -5.61 18.77 -8.98
C ASP A 148 -6.05 19.49 -7.69
N ARG A 149 -5.39 20.61 -7.38
CA ARG A 149 -5.59 21.33 -6.13
C ARG A 149 -6.95 22.02 -6.01
N GLU A 150 -7.67 22.15 -7.13
CA GLU A 150 -9.00 22.78 -7.18
C GLU A 150 -10.13 21.74 -7.03
N ASP A 151 -9.86 20.46 -7.36
CA ASP A 151 -10.84 19.37 -7.25
C ASP A 151 -10.49 18.44 -6.08
N PHE A 152 -11.21 18.58 -4.97
CA PHE A 152 -10.94 17.87 -3.74
C PHE A 152 -12.18 17.51 -2.92
N VAL A 153 -12.02 16.49 -2.07
CA VAL A 153 -13.01 16.05 -1.08
C VAL A 153 -12.46 16.24 0.33
N TYR A 154 -13.26 16.83 1.23
CA TYR A 154 -12.88 16.93 2.63
C TYR A 154 -12.98 15.59 3.37
N LEU A 155 -12.14 15.38 4.39
CA LEU A 155 -12.05 14.13 5.14
C LEU A 155 -13.36 13.74 5.86
N ASN A 156 -14.24 14.69 6.17
CA ASN A 156 -15.56 14.39 6.73
C ASN A 156 -16.46 13.61 5.77
N LYS A 157 -16.15 13.64 4.46
CA LYS A 157 -16.81 12.86 3.41
C LYS A 157 -15.96 11.67 2.94
N ALA A 158 -14.64 11.80 2.98
CA ALA A 158 -13.70 10.74 2.65
C ALA A 158 -13.20 10.03 3.92
N ARG A 159 -12.94 8.71 3.82
CA ARG A 159 -12.30 7.92 4.87
C ARG A 159 -10.86 7.63 4.47
N VAL A 160 -9.92 7.97 5.34
CA VAL A 160 -8.51 7.63 5.17
C VAL A 160 -8.11 6.65 6.26
N THR A 161 -7.68 5.47 5.85
CA THR A 161 -7.28 4.39 6.77
C THR A 161 -5.97 3.78 6.33
N ALA A 162 -5.25 3.17 7.26
CA ALA A 162 -4.09 2.36 6.93
C ALA A 162 -4.11 1.08 7.77
N ALA A 163 -3.90 -0.06 7.13
CA ALA A 163 -3.89 -1.35 7.80
C ALA A 163 -2.96 -2.34 7.07
N ARG A 164 -2.53 -3.38 7.81
CA ARG A 164 -1.87 -4.53 7.20
C ARG A 164 -2.86 -5.31 6.35
N VAL A 165 -2.37 -5.85 5.25
CA VAL A 165 -3.10 -6.80 4.41
C VAL A 165 -3.05 -8.19 5.06
N ALA A 166 -4.19 -8.87 5.06
CA ALA A 166 -4.30 -10.29 5.44
C ALA A 166 -4.13 -11.15 4.18
N TYR A 167 -3.27 -12.16 4.26
CA TYR A 167 -2.99 -13.07 3.16
C TYR A 167 -3.74 -14.39 3.37
N ILE A 168 -4.51 -14.80 2.36
CA ILE A 168 -5.41 -15.95 2.42
C ILE A 168 -5.04 -16.95 1.33
N SER A 169 -4.98 -18.24 1.68
CA SER A 169 -4.72 -19.30 0.71
C SER A 169 -5.90 -19.50 -0.25
N GLN A 170 -5.61 -19.65 -1.54
CA GLN A 170 -6.62 -19.93 -2.57
C GLN A 170 -7.45 -21.21 -2.29
N ASN A 171 -6.86 -22.18 -1.61
CA ASN A 171 -7.58 -23.40 -1.21
C ASN A 171 -8.76 -23.13 -0.27
N ARG A 172 -8.83 -21.94 0.30
CA ARG A 172 -9.90 -21.47 1.18
C ARG A 172 -10.82 -20.43 0.52
N SER A 173 -10.77 -20.27 -0.80
CA SER A 173 -11.57 -19.25 -1.51
C SER A 173 -13.07 -19.34 -1.22
N GLY A 174 -13.63 -20.54 -1.06
CA GLY A 174 -15.03 -20.73 -0.65
C GLY A 174 -15.33 -20.30 0.80
N GLU A 175 -14.31 -20.24 1.67
CA GLU A 175 -14.46 -19.81 3.06
C GLU A 175 -14.28 -18.28 3.20
N ILE A 176 -13.60 -17.63 2.24
CA ILE A 176 -13.35 -16.18 2.26
C ILE A 176 -14.67 -15.42 2.36
N GLN A 177 -15.69 -15.83 1.61
CA GLN A 177 -17.00 -15.20 1.66
C GLN A 177 -17.61 -15.24 3.08
N SER A 178 -17.49 -16.36 3.77
CA SER A 178 -17.99 -16.48 5.14
C SER A 178 -17.18 -15.68 6.15
N LEU A 179 -15.87 -15.57 5.93
CA LEU A 179 -14.96 -14.82 6.81
C LEU A 179 -15.06 -13.30 6.62
N THR A 180 -15.37 -12.86 5.42
CA THR A 180 -15.43 -11.42 5.08
C THR A 180 -16.83 -10.82 5.18
N CYS A 181 -17.85 -11.67 5.28
CA CYS A 181 -19.25 -11.25 5.45
C CYS A 181 -19.53 -10.86 6.90
N GLY A 182 -19.79 -9.59 7.15
CA GLY A 182 -20.19 -9.09 8.48
C GLY A 182 -21.66 -9.33 8.84
N GLY A 183 -22.44 -9.98 7.97
CA GLY A 183 -23.86 -10.24 8.15
C GLY A 183 -24.18 -11.50 8.97
N ALA A 184 -25.47 -11.77 9.17
CA ALA A 184 -25.93 -13.04 9.74
C ALA A 184 -25.52 -14.21 8.83
N LYS A 185 -25.34 -15.41 9.44
CA LYS A 185 -24.90 -16.62 8.71
C LYS A 185 -25.69 -16.87 7.41
N ASN A 186 -27.00 -16.63 7.46
CA ASN A 186 -27.87 -16.79 6.28
C ASN A 186 -27.62 -15.76 5.17
N GLU A 187 -27.09 -14.61 5.50
CA GLU A 187 -26.71 -13.58 4.52
C GLU A 187 -25.37 -13.89 3.87
N CYS A 188 -24.46 -14.49 4.62
CA CYS A 188 -23.15 -14.93 4.12
C CYS A 188 -23.25 -16.14 3.18
N LEU A 189 -24.33 -16.88 3.21
CA LEU A 189 -24.60 -18.03 2.33
C LEU A 189 -25.36 -17.66 1.04
N LYS A 190 -25.68 -16.38 0.84
CA LYS A 190 -26.29 -15.90 -0.42
C LYS A 190 -25.29 -15.99 -1.57
N PRO A 191 -25.77 -16.11 -2.83
CA PRO A 191 -24.91 -16.12 -4.00
C PRO A 191 -24.03 -14.86 -4.15
N ASP A 192 -24.44 -13.75 -3.57
CA ASP A 192 -23.74 -12.47 -3.57
C ASP A 192 -23.68 -11.90 -2.14
N PRO A 193 -22.83 -12.45 -1.27
CA PRO A 193 -22.70 -11.98 0.09
C PRO A 193 -22.04 -10.60 0.12
N LYS A 194 -22.62 -9.69 0.88
CA LYS A 194 -22.02 -8.36 1.09
C LYS A 194 -20.77 -8.51 1.95
N ILE A 195 -19.63 -8.20 1.36
CA ILE A 195 -18.37 -8.09 2.08
C ILE A 195 -18.43 -6.90 3.05
N ASP A 196 -17.89 -7.08 4.25
CA ASP A 196 -17.73 -5.98 5.20
C ASP A 196 -16.91 -4.83 4.53
N PRO A 197 -17.49 -3.64 4.36
CA PRO A 197 -16.81 -2.54 3.69
C PRO A 197 -15.46 -2.17 4.35
N SER A 198 -15.29 -2.48 5.64
CA SER A 198 -14.02 -2.22 6.34
C SER A 198 -12.90 -3.14 5.88
N LEU A 199 -13.21 -4.32 5.36
CA LEU A 199 -12.25 -5.33 4.89
C LEU A 199 -11.88 -5.19 3.41
N VAL A 200 -12.67 -4.45 2.65
CA VAL A 200 -12.44 -4.26 1.22
C VAL A 200 -11.06 -3.68 0.97
N GLY A 201 -10.25 -4.39 0.20
CA GLY A 201 -8.88 -4.03 -0.12
C GLY A 201 -7.83 -4.35 0.95
N TYR A 202 -8.18 -5.08 2.00
CA TYR A 202 -7.22 -5.55 3.02
C TYR A 202 -7.04 -7.06 3.06
N ILE A 203 -7.49 -7.74 2.03
CA ILE A 203 -7.33 -9.19 1.86
C ILE A 203 -6.68 -9.44 0.52
N LYS A 204 -5.67 -10.31 0.48
CA LYS A 204 -4.90 -10.66 -0.70
C LYS A 204 -4.55 -12.13 -0.70
N ASP A 205 -4.26 -12.71 -1.86
CA ASP A 205 -3.81 -14.08 -1.95
C ASP A 205 -2.49 -14.31 -1.24
N GLU A 206 -2.32 -15.49 -0.62
CA GLU A 206 -1.12 -15.88 0.14
C GLU A 206 0.16 -15.85 -0.72
N ALA A 207 0.05 -16.06 -2.02
CA ALA A 207 1.20 -15.98 -2.94
C ALA A 207 1.89 -14.60 -2.89
N TRP A 208 1.18 -13.55 -2.47
CA TRP A 208 1.69 -12.20 -2.30
C TRP A 208 2.23 -11.89 -0.90
N SER A 209 2.25 -12.86 0.00
CA SER A 209 2.63 -12.65 1.42
C SER A 209 4.05 -12.09 1.63
N TYR A 210 4.94 -12.24 0.65
CA TYR A 210 6.29 -11.67 0.65
C TYR A 210 6.30 -10.14 0.63
N GLU A 211 5.20 -9.49 0.19
CA GLU A 211 5.08 -8.04 0.19
C GLU A 211 4.93 -7.45 1.59
N LYS A 212 4.44 -8.23 2.56
CA LYS A 212 4.19 -7.78 3.95
C LYS A 212 3.50 -6.42 3.98
N GLU A 213 2.48 -6.30 3.14
CA GLU A 213 1.86 -5.03 2.76
C GLU A 213 1.16 -4.33 3.93
N VAL A 214 1.36 -3.03 4.01
CA VAL A 214 0.51 -2.07 4.71
C VAL A 214 -0.10 -1.17 3.66
N ARG A 215 -1.39 -1.12 3.60
CA ARG A 215 -2.12 -0.37 2.59
C ARG A 215 -2.72 0.90 3.19
N LEU A 216 -2.31 2.06 2.65
CA LEU A 216 -3.02 3.33 2.83
C LEU A 216 -4.21 3.32 1.90
N ARG A 217 -5.41 3.44 2.44
CA ARG A 217 -6.67 3.42 1.70
C ARG A 217 -7.41 4.73 1.88
N VAL A 218 -7.92 5.24 0.78
CA VAL A 218 -8.91 6.32 0.72
C VAL A 218 -10.22 5.77 0.19
N ASP A 219 -11.33 6.08 0.86
CA ASP A 219 -12.68 5.72 0.47
C ASP A 219 -13.48 7.03 0.37
N LEU A 220 -13.85 7.44 -0.83
CA LEU A 220 -14.56 8.69 -1.09
C LEU A 220 -16.07 8.57 -0.87
N GLY A 221 -16.57 7.33 -0.75
CA GLY A 221 -17.99 7.03 -0.71
C GLY A 221 -18.68 7.07 -2.06
N ALA A 222 -19.88 6.50 -2.11
CA ALA A 222 -20.62 6.35 -3.36
C ALA A 222 -20.91 7.69 -4.05
N GLY A 223 -20.77 7.69 -5.38
CA GLY A 223 -21.08 8.83 -6.24
C GLY A 223 -19.91 9.73 -6.60
N ILE A 224 -18.70 9.42 -6.13
CA ILE A 224 -17.47 10.12 -6.53
C ILE A 224 -16.59 9.11 -7.25
N ALA A 225 -16.41 9.28 -8.55
CA ALA A 225 -15.58 8.41 -9.38
C ALA A 225 -14.37 9.21 -9.90
N TYR A 226 -13.19 8.94 -9.33
CA TYR A 226 -11.91 9.45 -9.81
C TYR A 226 -11.08 8.30 -10.40
N GLU A 227 -10.16 8.59 -11.29
CA GLU A 227 -9.21 7.60 -11.80
C GLU A 227 -7.99 7.42 -10.86
N GLY A 228 -7.74 8.40 -10.04
CA GLY A 228 -6.71 8.42 -9.02
C GLY A 228 -6.90 9.59 -8.07
N VAL A 229 -6.32 9.49 -6.90
CA VAL A 229 -6.36 10.55 -5.89
C VAL A 229 -4.98 10.82 -5.31
N ALA A 230 -4.84 11.96 -4.64
CA ALA A 230 -3.64 12.31 -3.90
C ALA A 230 -3.99 12.95 -2.56
N VAL A 231 -3.07 12.84 -1.61
CA VAL A 231 -3.13 13.49 -0.30
C VAL A 231 -1.91 14.37 -0.09
N ASP A 232 -2.07 15.44 0.71
CA ASP A 232 -0.95 16.32 1.03
C ASP A 232 0.16 15.60 1.78
N VAL A 233 1.41 15.96 1.46
CA VAL A 233 2.62 15.50 2.15
C VAL A 233 3.30 16.71 2.81
N PRO A 234 3.18 16.88 4.13
CA PRO A 234 3.85 17.95 4.86
C PRO A 234 5.38 17.87 4.77
N ASP A 235 6.05 19.02 4.94
CA ASP A 235 7.51 19.09 4.88
C ASP A 235 8.20 18.15 5.85
N TYR A 236 7.70 18.02 7.09
CA TYR A 236 8.28 17.12 8.08
C TYR A 236 8.23 15.63 7.66
N VAL A 237 7.29 15.24 6.79
CA VAL A 237 7.24 13.88 6.21
C VAL A 237 8.34 13.73 5.18
N VAL A 238 8.51 14.73 4.30
CA VAL A 238 9.60 14.75 3.31
C VAL A 238 10.96 14.74 4.00
N ASP A 239 11.14 15.55 5.04
CA ASP A 239 12.40 15.64 5.80
C ASP A 239 12.73 14.32 6.54
N ALA A 240 11.72 13.55 6.90
CA ALA A 240 11.88 12.27 7.56
C ALA A 240 12.04 11.07 6.60
N MET A 241 11.87 11.28 5.28
CA MET A 241 12.08 10.23 4.29
C MET A 241 13.56 9.88 4.17
N VAL A 242 13.82 8.60 3.94
CA VAL A 242 15.11 8.12 3.45
C VAL A 242 14.88 7.54 2.06
N ILE A 243 15.65 8.00 1.10
CA ILE A 243 15.59 7.57 -0.29
C ILE A 243 16.74 6.63 -0.57
N THR A 244 16.43 5.37 -0.83
CA THR A 244 17.42 4.33 -1.13
C THR A 244 17.49 4.10 -2.63
N LYS A 245 18.67 4.31 -3.23
CA LYS A 245 18.92 3.96 -4.64
C LYS A 245 18.97 2.45 -4.82
N GLY A 246 18.29 1.96 -5.86
CA GLY A 246 18.11 0.53 -6.10
C GLY A 246 19.41 -0.21 -6.48
N PRO A 247 19.35 -1.55 -6.58
CA PRO A 247 20.52 -2.41 -6.82
C PRO A 247 21.30 -2.08 -8.09
N ARG A 248 20.63 -1.55 -9.10
CA ARG A 248 21.22 -1.18 -10.42
C ARG A 248 20.95 0.26 -10.80
N PHE A 249 20.70 1.11 -9.83
CA PHE A 249 20.45 2.53 -10.07
C PHE A 249 21.67 3.18 -10.78
N GLU A 250 21.42 3.89 -11.86
CA GLU A 250 22.46 4.54 -12.64
C GLU A 250 22.67 5.99 -12.21
N GLY A 251 23.94 6.38 -12.12
CA GLY A 251 24.37 7.71 -11.72
C GLY A 251 24.28 7.96 -10.21
N GLU A 252 24.57 9.21 -9.84
CA GLU A 252 24.49 9.64 -8.45
C GLU A 252 23.07 10.16 -8.13
N LEU A 253 22.43 9.53 -7.15
CA LEU A 253 21.04 9.80 -6.79
C LEU A 253 20.83 11.28 -6.43
N LEU A 254 21.73 11.86 -5.63
CA LEU A 254 21.61 13.25 -5.21
C LEU A 254 21.70 14.23 -6.40
N ASP A 255 22.56 13.96 -7.36
CA ASP A 255 22.71 14.81 -8.53
C ASP A 255 21.46 14.75 -9.39
N ARG A 256 20.97 13.54 -9.68
CA ARG A 256 19.73 13.34 -10.44
C ARG A 256 18.49 13.94 -9.73
N MET A 257 18.46 13.95 -8.40
CA MET A 257 17.41 14.61 -7.64
C MET A 257 17.57 16.13 -7.64
N ARG A 258 18.78 16.66 -7.45
CA ARG A 258 19.05 18.11 -7.43
C ARG A 258 18.75 18.79 -8.74
N GLU A 259 18.94 18.11 -9.86
CA GLU A 259 18.53 18.60 -11.18
C GLU A 259 17.02 18.89 -11.28
N LYS A 260 16.22 18.21 -10.47
CA LYS A 260 14.76 18.23 -10.54
C LYS A 260 14.09 18.92 -9.36
N VAL A 261 14.65 18.78 -8.16
CA VAL A 261 14.08 19.31 -6.93
C VAL A 261 15.16 19.78 -5.96
N ASN A 262 14.96 20.95 -5.39
CA ASN A 262 15.86 21.45 -4.33
C ASN A 262 15.37 20.92 -2.98
N CYS A 263 15.89 19.78 -2.53
CA CYS A 263 15.50 19.16 -1.27
C CYS A 263 16.72 18.62 -0.48
N LYS A 264 16.52 18.49 0.84
CA LYS A 264 17.51 17.95 1.79
C LYS A 264 17.03 16.60 2.32
N VAL A 265 16.70 15.67 1.42
CA VAL A 265 16.27 14.33 1.82
C VAL A 265 17.50 13.46 2.05
N ALA A 266 17.46 12.61 3.10
CA ALA A 266 18.50 11.63 3.35
C ALA A 266 18.52 10.56 2.24
N THR A 267 19.71 10.21 1.77
CA THR A 267 19.89 9.22 0.71
C THR A 267 20.85 8.13 1.12
N GLU A 268 20.59 6.91 0.68
CA GLU A 268 21.45 5.74 0.89
C GLU A 268 21.46 4.84 -0.35
N ALA A 269 22.29 3.82 -0.34
CA ALA A 269 22.33 2.79 -1.38
C ALA A 269 21.77 1.47 -0.86
N SER A 270 21.07 0.74 -1.73
CA SER A 270 20.62 -0.62 -1.46
C SER A 270 21.76 -1.50 -0.96
N LEU A 271 21.47 -2.42 -0.03
CA LEU A 271 22.40 -3.46 0.39
C LEU A 271 22.84 -4.35 -0.77
N PHE A 272 22.06 -4.41 -1.83
CA PHE A 272 22.33 -5.15 -3.07
C PHE A 272 22.97 -4.31 -4.17
N TYR A 273 23.28 -3.02 -3.92
CA TYR A 273 23.85 -2.12 -4.91
C TYR A 273 25.14 -2.68 -5.49
N ASN A 274 25.18 -2.82 -6.81
CA ASN A 274 26.27 -3.44 -7.58
C ASN A 274 26.64 -4.89 -7.18
N LYS A 275 25.78 -5.57 -6.41
CA LYS A 275 26.02 -6.96 -5.98
C LYS A 275 25.17 -7.98 -6.73
N LEU A 276 24.14 -7.56 -7.44
CA LEU A 276 23.31 -8.45 -8.26
C LEU A 276 23.98 -8.63 -9.63
N ASN A 277 24.83 -9.66 -9.72
CA ASN A 277 25.35 -10.12 -11.00
C ASN A 277 24.29 -10.97 -11.69
N TYR A 278 23.50 -10.35 -12.53
CA TYR A 278 22.64 -11.07 -13.45
C TYR A 278 23.48 -11.38 -14.70
N THR A 279 24.06 -12.57 -14.76
CA THR A 279 24.57 -13.13 -16.03
C THR A 279 23.33 -13.66 -16.74
N PRO A 280 22.94 -13.09 -17.90
CA PRO A 280 21.86 -13.70 -18.69
C PRO A 280 22.27 -15.14 -18.98
N CYS A 281 21.39 -16.08 -18.69
CA CYS A 281 21.58 -17.46 -19.09
C CYS A 281 21.59 -17.48 -20.62
N ASP A 282 22.73 -17.80 -21.23
CA ASP A 282 22.89 -17.87 -22.70
C ASP A 282 21.93 -18.89 -23.36
N GLY A 283 21.33 -19.77 -22.55
CA GLY A 283 20.38 -20.81 -23.00
C GLY A 283 18.89 -20.42 -22.90
N CYS A 284 18.49 -19.35 -22.23
CA CYS A 284 17.07 -19.02 -22.03
C CYS A 284 16.48 -18.01 -23.03
N GLY A 285 17.21 -17.69 -24.11
CA GLY A 285 16.69 -16.89 -25.22
C GLY A 285 16.39 -15.41 -24.90
N TYR A 286 16.72 -14.94 -23.71
CA TYR A 286 16.66 -13.52 -23.38
C TYR A 286 17.79 -12.78 -24.08
N LYS A 287 17.52 -12.28 -25.28
CA LYS A 287 18.42 -11.36 -25.95
C LYS A 287 18.48 -10.07 -25.13
N LYS A 288 19.69 -9.67 -24.73
CA LYS A 288 19.98 -8.33 -24.25
C LYS A 288 19.40 -7.35 -25.27
N LYS A 289 18.30 -6.67 -24.94
CA LYS A 289 17.89 -5.51 -25.72
C LYS A 289 18.94 -4.44 -25.43
N SER A 290 19.74 -4.13 -26.43
CA SER A 290 20.51 -2.88 -26.44
C SER A 290 19.51 -1.74 -26.40
N TRP A 291 19.49 -1.03 -25.32
CA TRP A 291 18.74 0.22 -25.13
C TRP A 291 19.51 1.35 -25.76
#